data_598b15c0c70bd6e360cb19ba304b6f06
#
_entry.id   598b15c0c70bd6e360cb19ba304b6f06
#
_cell.length_a   1.000
_cell.length_b   1.000
_cell.length_c   1.000
_cell.angle_alpha   90.00
_cell.angle_beta   90.00
_cell.angle_gamma   90.00
#
_symmetry.space_group_name_H-M   'P 1'
#
loop_
_entity.id
_entity.type
_entity.pdbx_description
1 polymer ?
#
loop_
_entity_poly.entity_id
_entity_poly.type
_entity_poly.pdbx_seq_one_letter_code
_entity_poly.pdbx_strand_id
1 'polypeptide(L)'
;MFFHVSEDTVDHELRRAQTFCKECDAYAWVRLVERVRTVSLYWVISQKDRKHFLICGACGAQFRVKAHNKNDIEQADIHTLLGMSGGRYVPFMTRMLMFFTTIAVWMPIVNLLLVALAWRDRAVLPPGWLKWLKYLFWVALAVNASLLLSMLFDHYFGGAPEY
;
A
#
# COMPACT_ATOMS: atom_id res chain seq x y z
N MET A 1 20.29 -24.44 -2.58
CA MET A 1 20.24 -23.63 -3.83
C MET A 1 19.58 -22.31 -3.49
N PHE A 2 20.33 -21.21 -3.48
CA PHE A 2 19.78 -19.88 -3.21
C PHE A 2 19.37 -19.24 -4.54
N PHE A 3 18.08 -18.94 -4.69
CA PHE A 3 17.58 -18.19 -5.84
C PHE A 3 17.90 -16.70 -5.62
N HIS A 4 18.78 -16.15 -6.42
CA HIS A 4 19.06 -14.72 -6.38
C HIS A 4 18.14 -14.02 -7.40
N VAL A 5 17.12 -13.32 -6.89
CA VAL A 5 16.26 -12.45 -7.69
C VAL A 5 16.65 -11.02 -7.34
N SER A 6 17.15 -10.26 -8.30
CA SER A 6 17.35 -8.83 -8.13
C SER A 6 16.23 -8.07 -8.84
N GLU A 7 15.67 -7.09 -8.15
CA GLU A 7 14.65 -6.21 -8.66
C GLU A 7 15.16 -4.77 -8.57
N ASP A 8 15.33 -4.14 -9.73
CA ASP A 8 15.67 -2.72 -9.83
C ASP A 8 14.48 -1.93 -10.36
N THR A 9 14.14 -0.85 -9.68
CA THR A 9 13.07 0.05 -10.08
C THR A 9 13.65 1.44 -10.26
N VAL A 10 13.59 1.96 -11.50
CA VAL A 10 14.07 3.30 -11.84
C VAL A 10 12.88 4.12 -12.29
N ASP A 11 12.71 5.30 -11.69
CA ASP A 11 11.68 6.27 -12.02
C ASP A 11 12.28 7.39 -12.88
N HIS A 12 11.80 7.53 -14.12
CA HIS A 12 12.18 8.61 -15.02
C HIS A 12 11.06 9.64 -15.11
N GLU A 13 11.33 10.87 -14.68
CA GLU A 13 10.37 11.97 -14.83
C GLU A 13 10.34 12.40 -16.28
N LEU A 14 9.15 12.33 -16.92
CA LEU A 14 8.95 12.72 -18.32
C LEU A 14 8.48 14.17 -18.41
N ARG A 15 7.49 14.55 -17.61
CA ARG A 15 6.88 15.89 -17.60
C ARG A 15 6.31 16.23 -16.23
N ARG A 16 6.11 17.53 -16.02
CA ARG A 16 5.36 18.06 -14.85
C ARG A 16 4.46 19.20 -15.27
N ALA A 17 3.28 19.28 -14.69
CA ALA A 17 2.37 20.39 -14.84
C ALA A 17 1.60 20.64 -13.55
N GLN A 18 1.13 21.88 -13.40
CA GLN A 18 0.26 22.23 -12.31
C GLN A 18 -1.18 21.90 -12.68
N THR A 19 -1.83 21.04 -11.91
CA THR A 19 -3.20 20.61 -12.18
C THR A 19 -3.95 20.31 -10.89
N PHE A 20 -5.26 20.23 -10.97
CA PHE A 20 -6.12 19.92 -9.84
C PHE A 20 -6.05 18.42 -9.46
N CYS A 21 -5.68 18.12 -8.22
CA CYS A 21 -5.62 16.76 -7.72
C CYS A 21 -6.91 16.43 -6.94
N LYS A 22 -7.66 15.42 -7.39
CA LYS A 22 -8.90 14.98 -6.74
C LYS A 22 -8.71 14.36 -5.35
N GLU A 23 -7.49 13.92 -5.01
CA GLU A 23 -7.21 13.26 -3.71
C GLU A 23 -6.95 14.27 -2.59
N CYS A 24 -6.29 15.39 -2.89
CA CYS A 24 -6.03 16.43 -1.90
C CYS A 24 -6.87 17.69 -2.09
N ASP A 25 -7.75 17.68 -3.11
CA ASP A 25 -8.70 18.76 -3.43
C ASP A 25 -8.00 20.14 -3.60
N ALA A 26 -6.81 20.11 -4.22
CA ALA A 26 -5.96 21.28 -4.38
C ALA A 26 -5.22 21.29 -5.71
N TYR A 27 -4.85 22.50 -6.19
CA TYR A 27 -3.92 22.63 -7.30
C TYR A 27 -2.51 22.30 -6.83
N ALA A 28 -1.89 21.33 -7.48
CA ALA A 28 -0.56 20.85 -7.14
C ALA A 28 0.25 20.51 -8.39
N TRP A 29 1.57 20.49 -8.24
CA TRP A 29 2.44 19.94 -9.28
C TRP A 29 2.25 18.44 -9.39
N VAL A 30 1.79 17.99 -10.55
CA VAL A 30 1.68 16.58 -10.90
C VAL A 30 2.76 16.26 -11.90
N ARG A 31 3.53 15.24 -11.63
CA ARG A 31 4.60 14.74 -12.48
C ARG A 31 4.23 13.41 -13.11
N LEU A 32 4.48 13.31 -14.42
CA LEU A 32 4.38 12.07 -15.16
C LEU A 32 5.71 11.33 -15.06
N VAL A 33 5.67 10.12 -14.54
CA VAL A 33 6.85 9.30 -14.29
C VAL A 33 6.71 7.97 -15.03
N GLU A 34 7.74 7.61 -15.81
CA GLU A 34 7.90 6.26 -16.35
C GLU A 34 8.67 5.42 -15.33
N ARG A 35 8.01 4.42 -14.79
CA ARG A 35 8.63 3.45 -13.89
C ARG A 35 9.06 2.23 -14.67
N VAL A 36 10.36 2.02 -14.73
CA VAL A 36 10.97 0.83 -15.35
C VAL A 36 11.35 -0.13 -14.25
N ARG A 37 10.68 -1.28 -14.22
CA ARG A 37 11.00 -2.38 -13.32
C ARG A 37 11.77 -3.42 -14.09
N THR A 38 13.00 -3.68 -13.69
CA THR A 38 13.85 -4.74 -14.25
C THR A 38 13.91 -5.88 -13.23
N VAL A 39 13.44 -7.05 -13.61
CA VAL A 39 13.55 -8.26 -12.80
C VAL A 39 14.59 -9.15 -13.45
N SER A 40 15.68 -9.42 -12.77
CA SER A 40 16.75 -10.31 -13.23
C SER A 40 16.74 -11.60 -12.43
N LEU A 41 16.63 -12.71 -13.13
CA LEU A 41 16.75 -14.04 -12.55
C LEU A 41 18.05 -14.67 -13.06
N TYR A 42 18.97 -14.99 -12.15
CA TYR A 42 20.24 -15.66 -12.47
C TYR A 42 21.06 -15.03 -13.62
N TRP A 43 21.02 -13.67 -13.76
CA TRP A 43 21.81 -12.94 -14.78
C TRP A 43 21.42 -13.23 -16.23
N VAL A 44 20.56 -14.23 -16.45
CA VAL A 44 20.24 -14.76 -17.80
C VAL A 44 18.93 -14.23 -18.34
N ILE A 45 17.94 -13.95 -17.48
CA ILE A 45 16.63 -13.47 -17.90
C ILE A 45 16.37 -12.12 -17.25
N SER A 46 16.38 -11.06 -18.03
CA SER A 46 15.92 -9.74 -17.57
C SER A 46 14.62 -9.38 -18.25
N GLN A 47 13.55 -9.30 -17.48
CA GLN A 47 12.27 -8.79 -17.98
C GLN A 47 12.13 -7.33 -17.55
N LYS A 48 11.92 -6.44 -18.53
CA LYS A 48 11.66 -5.02 -18.31
C LYS A 48 10.16 -4.75 -18.45
N ASP A 49 9.55 -4.31 -17.36
CA ASP A 49 8.16 -3.85 -17.35
C ASP A 49 8.15 -2.33 -17.20
N ARG A 50 7.49 -1.62 -18.12
CA ARG A 50 7.39 -0.16 -18.12
C ARG A 50 5.96 0.24 -17.81
N LYS A 51 5.79 1.09 -16.81
CA LYS A 51 4.49 1.60 -16.39
C LYS A 51 4.56 3.10 -16.18
N HIS A 52 3.51 3.81 -16.60
CA HIS A 52 3.41 5.24 -16.43
C HIS A 52 2.53 5.58 -15.25
N PHE A 53 3.01 6.50 -14.42
CA PHE A 53 2.32 6.98 -13.24
C PHE A 53 2.28 8.50 -13.22
N LEU A 54 1.16 9.04 -12.78
CA LEU A 54 1.03 10.44 -12.39
C LEU A 54 1.17 10.51 -10.88
N ILE A 55 2.10 11.33 -10.39
CA ILE A 55 2.39 11.49 -8.98
C ILE A 55 2.10 12.92 -8.57
N CYS A 56 1.19 13.10 -7.62
CA CYS A 56 0.91 14.41 -7.04
C CYS A 56 2.02 14.82 -6.07
N GLY A 57 2.60 16.00 -6.26
CA GLY A 57 3.67 16.52 -5.40
C GLY A 57 3.19 16.95 -4.00
N ALA A 58 1.90 17.27 -3.83
CA ALA A 58 1.36 17.69 -2.54
C ALA A 58 0.99 16.51 -1.63
N CYS A 59 0.25 15.52 -2.15
CA CYS A 59 -0.25 14.41 -1.34
C CYS A 59 0.46 13.07 -1.61
N GLY A 60 1.38 13.01 -2.60
CA GLY A 60 2.08 11.79 -2.97
C GLY A 60 1.20 10.71 -3.63
N ALA A 61 -0.07 11.03 -3.93
CA ALA A 61 -0.98 10.07 -4.58
C ALA A 61 -0.44 9.67 -5.96
N GLN A 62 -0.46 8.37 -6.23
CA GLN A 62 -0.03 7.80 -7.50
C GLN A 62 -1.25 7.31 -8.28
N PHE A 63 -1.34 7.70 -9.54
CA PHE A 63 -2.41 7.28 -10.45
C PHE A 63 -1.78 6.55 -11.63
N ARG A 64 -2.23 5.33 -11.88
CA ARG A 64 -1.71 4.57 -13.01
C ARG A 64 -2.40 5.03 -14.30
N VAL A 65 -1.61 5.42 -15.29
CA VAL A 65 -2.10 5.76 -16.62
C VAL A 65 -2.32 4.48 -17.42
N LYS A 66 -3.57 4.25 -17.85
CA LYS A 66 -3.95 3.14 -18.74
C LYS A 66 -3.93 3.63 -20.17
N ALA A 67 -2.76 3.85 -20.74
CA ALA A 67 -2.67 4.19 -22.15
C ALA A 67 -2.29 2.96 -22.99
N HIS A 68 -2.91 2.84 -24.15
CA HIS A 68 -2.72 1.71 -25.06
C HIS A 68 -1.46 1.87 -25.91
N ASN A 69 -1.08 3.14 -26.18
CA ASN A 69 0.08 3.48 -27.01
C ASN A 69 1.00 4.46 -26.29
N LYS A 70 2.30 4.28 -26.47
CA LYS A 70 3.34 5.18 -25.94
C LYS A 70 3.20 6.60 -26.52
N ASN A 71 2.85 6.71 -27.79
CA ASN A 71 2.67 8.00 -28.48
C ASN A 71 1.53 8.81 -27.87
N ASP A 72 0.45 8.16 -27.42
CA ASP A 72 -0.68 8.83 -26.78
C ASP A 72 -0.28 9.47 -25.45
N ILE A 73 0.66 8.85 -24.72
CA ILE A 73 1.16 9.38 -23.46
C ILE A 73 2.09 10.57 -23.69
N GLU A 74 2.91 10.52 -24.74
CA GLU A 74 3.86 11.58 -25.06
C GLU A 74 3.18 12.84 -25.60
N GLN A 75 2.03 12.70 -26.27
CA GLN A 75 1.29 13.81 -26.88
C GLN A 75 0.17 14.35 -25.98
N ALA A 76 -0.43 13.52 -25.13
CA ALA A 76 -1.53 13.94 -24.27
C ALA A 76 -1.08 14.89 -23.16
N ASP A 77 -1.89 15.90 -22.90
CA ASP A 77 -1.68 16.80 -21.78
C ASP A 77 -1.91 16.07 -20.44
N ILE A 78 -1.19 16.47 -19.39
CA ILE A 78 -1.28 15.87 -18.05
C ILE A 78 -2.72 15.94 -17.52
N HIS A 79 -3.46 16.98 -17.87
CA HIS A 79 -4.88 17.12 -17.52
C HIS A 79 -5.74 15.98 -18.11
N THR A 80 -5.52 15.69 -19.39
CA THR A 80 -6.20 14.61 -20.12
C THR A 80 -5.81 13.25 -19.56
N LEU A 81 -4.51 13.04 -19.29
CA LEU A 81 -4.00 11.81 -18.68
C LEU A 81 -4.57 11.58 -17.28
N LEU A 82 -4.76 12.63 -16.48
CA LEU A 82 -5.39 12.52 -15.16
C LEU A 82 -6.87 12.15 -15.27
N GLY A 83 -7.58 12.63 -16.29
CA GLY A 83 -8.95 12.23 -16.60
C GLY A 83 -9.07 10.75 -17.03
N MET A 84 -8.08 10.25 -17.77
CA MET A 84 -8.00 8.84 -18.20
C MET A 84 -7.42 7.92 -17.15
N SER A 85 -6.80 8.44 -16.08
CA SER A 85 -6.23 7.65 -15.02
C SER A 85 -7.35 6.98 -14.21
N GLY A 86 -7.12 5.73 -13.84
CA GLY A 86 -7.95 5.04 -12.86
C GLY A 86 -7.80 5.69 -11.48
N GLY A 87 -8.53 5.16 -10.48
CA GLY A 87 -8.36 5.59 -9.08
C GLY A 87 -6.91 5.42 -8.58
N ARG A 88 -6.68 5.91 -7.37
CA ARG A 88 -5.37 5.85 -6.70
C ARG A 88 -4.77 4.44 -6.77
N TYR A 89 -3.52 4.38 -7.22
CA TYR A 89 -2.79 3.13 -7.28
C TYR A 89 -2.34 2.71 -5.88
N VAL A 90 -2.76 1.52 -5.49
CA VAL A 90 -2.28 0.86 -4.27
C VAL A 90 -1.49 -0.38 -4.67
N PRO A 91 -0.23 -0.52 -4.24
CA PRO A 91 0.59 -1.69 -4.54
C PRO A 91 -0.11 -3.00 -4.13
N PHE A 92 0.10 -4.06 -4.91
CA PHE A 92 -0.52 -5.36 -4.66
C PHE A 92 -0.19 -5.89 -3.26
N MET A 93 1.07 -5.78 -2.83
CA MET A 93 1.51 -6.19 -1.49
C MET A 93 0.74 -5.49 -0.37
N THR A 94 0.50 -4.18 -0.51
CA THR A 94 -0.27 -3.40 0.46
C THR A 94 -1.74 -3.85 0.49
N ARG A 95 -2.33 -4.20 -0.66
CA ARG A 95 -3.69 -4.78 -0.73
C ARG A 95 -3.77 -6.12 -0.04
N MET A 96 -2.80 -7.01 -0.31
CA MET A 96 -2.71 -8.32 0.34
C MET A 96 -2.50 -8.19 1.85
N LEU A 97 -1.63 -7.26 2.27
CA LEU A 97 -1.41 -6.99 3.69
C LEU A 97 -2.71 -6.58 4.39
N MET A 98 -3.50 -5.66 3.79
CA MET A 98 -4.80 -5.25 4.33
C MET A 98 -5.79 -6.42 4.38
N PHE A 99 -5.81 -7.27 3.35
CA PHE A 99 -6.65 -8.46 3.33
C PHE A 99 -6.29 -9.43 4.46
N PHE A 100 -5.00 -9.74 4.63
CA PHE A 100 -4.53 -10.59 5.72
C PHE A 100 -4.79 -9.97 7.11
N THR A 101 -4.63 -8.65 7.25
CA THR A 101 -4.94 -7.95 8.50
C THR A 101 -6.42 -8.14 8.87
N THR A 102 -7.32 -8.12 7.88
CA THR A 102 -8.75 -8.32 8.12
C THR A 102 -9.08 -9.75 8.53
N ILE A 103 -8.44 -10.75 7.91
CA ILE A 103 -8.65 -12.16 8.25
C ILE A 103 -8.01 -12.50 9.61
N ALA A 104 -6.85 -11.94 9.90
CA ALA A 104 -6.09 -12.23 11.13
C ALA A 104 -6.70 -11.59 12.40
N VAL A 105 -7.89 -10.99 12.32
CA VAL A 105 -8.60 -10.44 13.51
C VAL A 105 -8.74 -11.47 14.62
N TRP A 106 -8.91 -12.75 14.26
CA TRP A 106 -8.99 -13.86 15.20
C TRP A 106 -7.65 -14.29 15.82
N MET A 107 -6.52 -13.80 15.28
CA MET A 107 -5.19 -14.05 15.81
C MET A 107 -4.58 -12.75 16.34
N PRO A 108 -4.82 -12.38 17.60
CA PRO A 108 -4.58 -11.02 18.09
C PRO A 108 -3.12 -10.57 17.96
N ILE A 109 -2.15 -11.42 18.25
CA ILE A 109 -0.72 -11.08 18.17
C ILE A 109 -0.30 -10.87 16.72
N VAL A 110 -0.73 -11.78 15.82
CA VAL A 110 -0.43 -11.69 14.38
C VAL A 110 -1.07 -10.44 13.78
N ASN A 111 -2.29 -10.12 14.20
CA ASN A 111 -2.99 -8.93 13.73
C ASN A 111 -2.27 -7.64 14.12
N LEU A 112 -1.77 -7.51 15.35
CA LEU A 112 -0.98 -6.35 15.77
C LEU A 112 0.27 -6.15 14.91
N LEU A 113 0.99 -7.22 14.59
CA LEU A 113 2.15 -7.16 13.71
C LEU A 113 1.78 -6.74 12.28
N LEU A 114 0.69 -7.29 11.73
CA LEU A 114 0.20 -6.93 10.40
C LEU A 114 -0.27 -5.48 10.34
N VAL A 115 -0.97 -5.00 11.38
CA VAL A 115 -1.38 -3.59 11.49
C VAL A 115 -0.16 -2.68 11.55
N ALA A 116 0.87 -3.02 12.32
CA ALA A 116 2.10 -2.24 12.40
C ALA A 116 2.83 -2.17 11.05
N LEU A 117 2.89 -3.29 10.31
CA LEU A 117 3.46 -3.33 8.96
C LEU A 117 2.64 -2.49 7.98
N ALA A 118 1.30 -2.59 8.01
CA ALA A 118 0.43 -1.78 7.17
C ALA A 118 0.53 -0.28 7.51
N TRP A 119 0.76 0.06 8.79
CA TRP A 119 0.97 1.45 9.23
C TRP A 119 2.25 2.06 8.65
N ARG A 120 3.28 1.26 8.43
CA ARG A 120 4.50 1.71 7.75
C ARG A 120 4.21 2.28 6.36
N ASP A 121 3.26 1.66 5.65
CA ASP A 121 2.89 2.03 4.28
C ASP A 121 1.74 3.06 4.22
N ARG A 122 1.44 3.73 5.35
CA ARG A 122 0.30 4.67 5.48
C ARG A 122 0.24 5.78 4.43
N ALA A 123 1.39 6.21 3.93
CA ALA A 123 1.49 7.27 2.91
C ALA A 123 0.88 6.86 1.57
N VAL A 124 0.83 5.55 1.27
CA VAL A 124 0.31 5.00 0.02
C VAL A 124 -1.17 4.61 0.16
N LEU A 125 -1.66 4.45 1.40
CA LEU A 125 -3.02 4.00 1.66
C LEU A 125 -4.06 5.10 1.38
N PRO A 126 -5.21 4.75 0.77
CA PRO A 126 -6.35 5.65 0.65
C PRO A 126 -6.88 6.07 2.04
N PRO A 127 -7.48 7.28 2.18
CA PRO A 127 -7.94 7.78 3.47
C PRO A 127 -9.01 6.89 4.14
N GLY A 128 -9.86 6.24 3.36
CA GLY A 128 -10.82 5.27 3.87
C GLY A 128 -10.16 4.05 4.51
N TRP A 129 -9.07 3.57 3.93
CA TRP A 129 -8.31 2.42 4.44
C TRP A 129 -7.54 2.76 5.72
N LEU A 130 -7.09 4.01 5.86
CA LEU A 130 -6.48 4.50 7.09
C LEU A 130 -7.46 4.50 8.27
N LYS A 131 -8.71 4.89 8.04
CA LYS A 131 -9.78 4.81 9.06
C LYS A 131 -10.03 3.37 9.47
N TRP A 132 -10.13 2.47 8.49
CA TRP A 132 -10.30 1.03 8.72
C TRP A 132 -9.13 0.42 9.48
N LEU A 133 -7.90 0.79 9.15
CA LEU A 133 -6.69 0.33 9.84
C LEU A 133 -6.66 0.78 11.31
N LYS A 134 -7.06 2.02 11.61
CA LYS A 134 -7.21 2.51 12.99
C LYS A 134 -8.25 1.70 13.76
N TYR A 135 -9.39 1.40 13.13
CA TYR A 135 -10.44 0.58 13.74
C TYR A 135 -9.92 -0.82 14.06
N LEU A 136 -9.26 -1.49 13.12
CA LEU A 136 -8.66 -2.80 13.33
C LEU A 136 -7.64 -2.81 14.45
N PHE A 137 -6.83 -1.76 14.57
CA PHE A 137 -5.88 -1.61 15.67
C PHE A 137 -6.57 -1.61 17.04
N TRP A 138 -7.63 -0.82 17.20
CA TRP A 138 -8.37 -0.75 18.45
C TRP A 138 -9.08 -2.06 18.78
N VAL A 139 -9.65 -2.72 17.78
CA VAL A 139 -10.27 -4.05 17.97
C VAL A 139 -9.21 -5.08 18.41
N ALA A 140 -8.07 -5.13 17.73
CA ALA A 140 -6.99 -6.03 18.09
C ALA A 140 -6.48 -5.76 19.52
N LEU A 141 -6.34 -4.49 19.91
CA LEU A 141 -5.93 -4.10 21.26
C LEU A 141 -6.94 -4.57 22.32
N ALA A 142 -8.23 -4.35 22.06
CA ALA A 142 -9.30 -4.78 22.98
C ALA A 142 -9.34 -6.31 23.17
N VAL A 143 -9.20 -7.07 22.06
CA VAL A 143 -9.15 -8.54 22.13
C VAL A 143 -7.94 -9.03 22.89
N ASN A 144 -6.75 -8.45 22.66
CA ASN A 144 -5.54 -8.82 23.41
C ASN A 144 -5.68 -8.48 24.90
N ALA A 145 -6.24 -7.32 25.23
CA ALA A 145 -6.46 -6.93 26.62
C ALA A 145 -7.45 -7.88 27.34
N SER A 146 -8.52 -8.30 26.65
CA SER A 146 -9.50 -9.24 27.22
C SER A 146 -8.89 -10.63 27.46
N LEU A 147 -8.04 -11.12 26.53
CA LEU A 147 -7.34 -12.38 26.70
C LEU A 147 -6.34 -12.34 27.85
N LEU A 148 -5.59 -11.26 27.99
CA LEU A 148 -4.67 -11.08 29.13
C LEU A 148 -5.43 -11.04 30.46
N LEU A 149 -6.57 -10.34 30.51
CA LEU A 149 -7.42 -10.28 31.69
C LEU A 149 -7.96 -11.66 32.07
N SER A 150 -8.42 -12.45 31.10
CA SER A 150 -8.91 -13.81 31.37
C SER A 150 -7.80 -14.72 31.89
N MET A 151 -6.60 -14.67 31.29
CA MET A 151 -5.45 -15.43 31.76
C MET A 151 -5.03 -15.05 33.19
N LEU A 152 -5.05 -13.73 33.49
CA LEU A 152 -4.76 -13.27 34.87
C LEU A 152 -5.84 -13.73 35.83
N PHE A 153 -7.10 -13.66 35.44
CA PHE A 153 -8.22 -14.11 36.27
C PHE A 153 -8.11 -15.61 36.58
N ASP A 154 -7.86 -16.45 35.55
CA ASP A 154 -7.67 -17.89 35.73
C ASP A 154 -6.46 -18.21 36.63
N HIS A 155 -5.38 -17.43 36.49
CA HIS A 155 -4.18 -17.62 37.32
C HIS A 155 -4.39 -17.24 38.80
N TYR A 156 -5.14 -16.16 39.03
CA TYR A 156 -5.35 -15.68 40.44
C TYR A 156 -6.55 -16.32 41.14
N PHE A 157 -7.58 -16.68 40.39
CA PHE A 157 -8.85 -17.16 40.96
C PHE A 157 -9.21 -18.61 40.59
N GLY A 158 -8.63 -19.17 39.52
CA GLY A 158 -8.86 -20.56 39.08
C GLY A 158 -8.06 -21.62 39.86
N GLY A 159 -7.21 -21.20 40.78
CA GLY A 159 -6.30 -22.08 41.53
C GLY A 159 -6.86 -22.69 42.81
N ALA A 160 -8.18 -22.85 42.95
CA ALA A 160 -8.72 -23.66 44.03
C ALA A 160 -8.66 -25.14 43.66
N PRO A 161 -7.75 -25.97 44.22
CA PRO A 161 -7.78 -27.40 43.99
C PRO A 161 -9.08 -27.96 44.60
N GLU A 162 -9.91 -28.56 43.76
CA GLU A 162 -10.96 -29.46 44.26
C GLU A 162 -10.26 -30.66 44.89
N TYR A 163 -10.34 -30.75 46.24
CA TYR A 163 -10.04 -31.95 47.02
C TYR A 163 -11.32 -32.71 47.24
#